data_a0a9b6ad4feb542d3c51978db1df50cf
#
_entry.id   a0a9b6ad4feb542d3c51978db1df50cf
#
_cell.length_a   1.000
_cell.length_b   1.000
_cell.length_c   1.000
_cell.angle_alpha   90.00
_cell.angle_beta   90.00
_cell.angle_gamma   90.00
#
_symmetry.space_group_name_H-M   'P 1'
#
loop_
_entity.id
_entity.type
_entity.pdbx_description
1 polymer ?
#
loop_
_entity_poly.entity_id
_entity_poly.type
_entity_poly.pdbx_seq_one_letter_code
_entity_poly.pdbx_strand_id
1 'polypeptide(L)'
;MTDDRPDEPGSGADGTDDSLTYADAGVDVAESEAATAALVGAVGETAGDYAGLLDIGDRYLALATDGVGTKLLVAEALGDYSTVGIDCIAMNANDLVAAGVRPVAFVDYLAVDEPDETFAEQVGEGLRAGADEAGLELVGGETAVMPEVIRGLAAD
;
A
#
# COMPACT_ATOMS: atom_id res chain seq x y z
N MET A 1 45.23 52.99 2.27
CA MET A 1 43.81 52.97 1.81
C MET A 1 43.27 51.63 2.27
N THR A 2 42.79 51.58 3.51
CA THR A 2 42.34 50.40 4.25
C THR A 2 40.84 50.28 3.99
N ASP A 3 40.42 49.18 3.39
CA ASP A 3 39.05 48.82 3.11
C ASP A 3 38.42 48.25 4.40
N ASP A 4 37.64 49.11 5.06
CA ASP A 4 36.94 48.80 6.31
C ASP A 4 35.48 48.46 5.95
N ARG A 5 35.21 47.16 5.70
CA ARG A 5 33.82 46.68 5.57
C ARG A 5 33.43 46.04 6.89
N PRO A 6 32.28 46.44 7.47
CA PRO A 6 31.78 45.82 8.69
C PRO A 6 31.29 44.39 8.41
N ASP A 7 31.66 43.46 9.31
CA ASP A 7 31.15 42.10 9.38
C ASP A 7 29.62 42.08 9.49
N GLU A 8 28.97 41.45 8.54
CA GLU A 8 27.56 41.11 8.68
C GLU A 8 27.38 39.97 9.70
N PRO A 9 26.42 40.07 10.63
CA PRO A 9 26.14 38.98 11.54
C PRO A 9 25.49 37.85 10.76
N GLY A 10 26.14 36.69 10.77
CA GLY A 10 25.60 35.45 10.23
C GLY A 10 24.21 35.15 10.84
N SER A 11 23.20 35.12 10.01
CA SER A 11 21.88 34.64 10.35
C SER A 11 21.97 33.10 10.51
N GLY A 12 22.15 32.66 11.75
CA GLY A 12 21.88 31.27 12.12
C GLY A 12 20.38 31.03 11.96
N ALA A 13 19.98 30.55 10.81
CA ALA A 13 18.68 29.92 10.67
C ALA A 13 18.79 28.55 11.37
N ASP A 14 18.38 28.52 12.62
CA ASP A 14 17.97 27.29 13.30
C ASP A 14 16.64 26.86 12.64
N GLY A 15 16.76 26.24 11.48
CA GLY A 15 15.66 25.62 10.78
C GLY A 15 15.37 24.29 11.48
N THR A 16 14.53 24.33 12.52
CA THR A 16 13.78 23.13 12.89
C THR A 16 12.96 22.77 11.66
N ASP A 17 13.37 21.71 10.99
CA ASP A 17 12.59 21.08 9.91
C ASP A 17 11.28 20.59 10.55
N ASP A 18 10.25 21.39 10.41
CA ASP A 18 8.90 21.14 10.94
C ASP A 18 8.11 20.24 9.97
N SER A 19 8.83 19.41 9.18
CA SER A 19 8.22 18.43 8.28
C SER A 19 7.63 17.29 9.11
N LEU A 20 6.37 16.97 8.83
CA LEU A 20 5.69 15.80 9.40
C LEU A 20 6.46 14.53 9.00
N THR A 21 6.71 13.68 9.98
CA THR A 21 7.40 12.40 9.80
C THR A 21 6.43 11.23 9.97
N TYR A 22 6.81 10.04 9.53
CA TYR A 22 6.08 8.82 9.80
C TYR A 22 5.93 8.55 11.30
N ALA A 23 6.94 8.92 12.10
CA ALA A 23 6.91 8.78 13.56
C ALA A 23 5.82 9.66 14.21
N ASP A 24 5.57 10.86 13.65
CA ASP A 24 4.49 11.74 14.12
C ASP A 24 3.09 11.15 13.86
N ALA A 25 2.98 10.28 12.85
CA ALA A 25 1.78 9.49 12.55
C ALA A 25 1.70 8.16 13.32
N GLY A 26 2.64 7.91 14.24
CA GLY A 26 2.69 6.69 15.04
C GLY A 26 3.32 5.49 14.34
N VAL A 27 4.01 5.70 13.21
CA VAL A 27 4.70 4.65 12.46
C VAL A 27 6.19 4.72 12.73
N ASP A 28 6.72 3.76 13.48
CA ASP A 28 8.17 3.57 13.64
C ASP A 28 8.70 2.74 12.48
N VAL A 29 9.37 3.39 11.53
CA VAL A 29 9.92 2.75 10.32
C VAL A 29 10.96 1.70 10.70
N ALA A 30 11.84 1.98 11.67
CA ALA A 30 12.90 1.06 12.07
C ALA A 30 12.32 -0.21 12.74
N GLU A 31 11.28 -0.06 13.56
CA GLU A 31 10.58 -1.20 14.17
C GLU A 31 9.85 -2.04 13.13
N SER A 32 9.20 -1.39 12.15
CA SER A 32 8.55 -2.07 11.03
C SER A 32 9.54 -2.84 10.15
N GLU A 33 10.68 -2.24 9.84
CA GLU A 33 11.76 -2.90 9.09
C GLU A 33 12.32 -4.11 9.87
N ALA A 34 12.52 -3.98 11.18
CA ALA A 34 12.99 -5.08 12.02
C ALA A 34 11.99 -6.25 12.07
N ALA A 35 10.69 -5.95 12.16
CA ALA A 35 9.64 -6.98 12.14
C ALA A 35 9.58 -7.69 10.78
N THR A 36 9.66 -6.94 9.69
CA THR A 36 9.72 -7.49 8.32
C THR A 36 10.96 -8.35 8.12
N ALA A 37 12.13 -7.88 8.56
CA ALA A 37 13.38 -8.65 8.47
C ALA A 37 13.31 -9.97 9.27
N ALA A 38 12.66 -9.97 10.44
CA ALA A 38 12.45 -11.18 11.22
C ALA A 38 11.53 -12.17 10.49
N LEU A 39 10.46 -11.70 9.85
CA LEU A 39 9.57 -12.52 9.05
C LEU A 39 10.29 -13.14 7.85
N VAL A 40 11.00 -12.32 7.08
CA VAL A 40 11.78 -12.76 5.92
C VAL A 40 12.86 -13.77 6.35
N GLY A 41 13.56 -13.50 7.46
CA GLY A 41 14.54 -14.44 8.01
C GLY A 41 13.95 -15.80 8.41
N ALA A 42 12.68 -15.84 8.81
CA ALA A 42 12.00 -17.07 9.17
C ALA A 42 11.51 -17.88 7.96
N VAL A 43 11.11 -17.22 6.88
CA VAL A 43 10.60 -17.90 5.67
C VAL A 43 11.68 -18.17 4.63
N GLY A 44 12.85 -17.59 4.75
CA GLY A 44 13.98 -17.72 3.82
C GLY A 44 14.07 -16.54 2.85
N GLU A 45 15.21 -16.47 2.14
CA GLU A 45 15.44 -15.40 1.17
C GLU A 45 14.44 -15.50 0.01
N THR A 46 13.81 -14.38 -0.31
CA THR A 46 12.99 -14.19 -1.51
C THR A 46 13.77 -13.38 -2.53
N ALA A 47 13.62 -13.68 -3.81
CA ALA A 47 14.21 -12.89 -4.88
C ALA A 47 13.25 -11.75 -5.24
N GLY A 48 13.77 -10.52 -5.35
CA GLY A 48 13.03 -9.33 -5.76
C GLY A 48 12.71 -8.37 -4.61
N ASP A 49 12.60 -7.08 -4.94
CA ASP A 49 12.37 -6.00 -3.96
C ASP A 49 10.87 -5.74 -3.74
N TYR A 50 10.08 -5.63 -4.81
CA TYR A 50 8.64 -5.34 -4.77
C TYR A 50 7.78 -6.56 -5.11
N ALA A 51 8.32 -7.53 -5.84
CA ALA A 51 7.62 -8.74 -6.23
C ALA A 51 8.48 -9.97 -5.94
N GLY A 52 7.88 -11.01 -5.36
CA GLY A 52 8.51 -12.32 -5.21
C GLY A 52 8.62 -13.01 -6.57
N LEU A 53 9.76 -13.68 -6.85
CA LEU A 53 10.01 -14.40 -8.08
C LEU A 53 10.12 -15.90 -7.81
N LEU A 54 9.27 -16.68 -8.45
CA LEU A 54 9.32 -18.14 -8.43
C LEU A 54 9.84 -18.67 -9.77
N ASP A 55 10.95 -19.40 -9.76
CA ASP A 55 11.46 -20.10 -10.94
C ASP A 55 10.54 -21.28 -11.30
N ILE A 56 10.01 -21.26 -12.52
CA ILE A 56 9.14 -22.31 -13.06
C ILE A 56 9.75 -22.97 -14.32
N GLY A 57 11.08 -22.95 -14.41
CA GLY A 57 11.89 -23.62 -15.42
C GLY A 57 12.35 -22.69 -16.54
N ASP A 58 11.56 -22.49 -17.58
CA ASP A 58 11.91 -21.61 -18.72
C ASP A 58 11.55 -20.11 -18.49
N ARG A 59 10.97 -19.79 -17.35
CA ARG A 59 10.51 -18.44 -16.97
C ARG A 59 10.38 -18.32 -15.47
N TYR A 60 10.03 -17.09 -15.03
CA TYR A 60 9.68 -16.78 -13.65
C TYR A 60 8.20 -16.42 -13.54
N LEU A 61 7.57 -16.85 -12.47
CA LEU A 61 6.30 -16.30 -12.01
C LEU A 61 6.60 -15.20 -10.99
N ALA A 62 6.10 -14.00 -11.25
CA ALA A 62 6.21 -12.88 -10.31
C ALA A 62 4.88 -12.71 -9.55
N LEU A 63 4.97 -12.50 -8.25
CA LEU A 63 3.83 -12.31 -7.35
C LEU A 63 4.07 -11.08 -6.48
N ALA A 64 3.05 -10.25 -6.33
CA ALA A 64 3.02 -9.13 -5.38
C ALA A 64 1.72 -9.19 -4.59
N THR A 65 1.72 -8.64 -3.38
CA THR A 65 0.52 -8.47 -2.55
C THR A 65 0.64 -7.20 -1.74
N ASP A 66 -0.40 -6.37 -1.78
CA ASP A 66 -0.50 -5.15 -1.00
C ASP A 66 -1.97 -4.86 -0.68
N GLY A 67 -2.21 -4.01 0.32
CA GLY A 67 -3.53 -3.57 0.75
C GLY A 67 -3.77 -2.09 0.44
N VAL A 68 -5.04 -1.66 0.47
CA VAL A 68 -5.42 -0.26 0.17
C VAL A 68 -4.95 0.73 1.25
N GLY A 69 -4.78 0.26 2.49
CA GLY A 69 -4.25 1.10 3.57
C GLY A 69 -5.20 2.20 4.03
N THR A 70 -4.63 3.35 4.42
CA THR A 70 -5.34 4.45 5.10
C THR A 70 -6.41 5.15 4.26
N LYS A 71 -6.44 4.96 2.94
CA LYS A 71 -7.54 5.46 2.09
C LYS A 71 -8.89 4.87 2.49
N LEU A 72 -8.91 3.65 3.05
CA LEU A 72 -10.14 3.04 3.56
C LEU A 72 -10.83 3.92 4.62
N LEU A 73 -10.07 4.59 5.49
CA LEU A 73 -10.62 5.52 6.48
C LEU A 73 -11.32 6.72 5.85
N VAL A 74 -10.78 7.20 4.71
CA VAL A 74 -11.39 8.31 3.95
C VAL A 74 -12.66 7.83 3.25
N ALA A 75 -12.62 6.66 2.61
CA ALA A 75 -13.76 6.05 1.96
C ALA A 75 -14.92 5.84 2.93
N GLU A 76 -14.63 5.33 4.12
CA GLU A 76 -15.60 5.12 5.19
C GLU A 76 -16.21 6.45 5.68
N ALA A 77 -15.37 7.47 5.95
CA ALA A 77 -15.84 8.78 6.38
C ALA A 77 -16.77 9.46 5.35
N LEU A 78 -16.59 9.15 4.06
CA LEU A 78 -17.40 9.66 2.95
C LEU A 78 -18.61 8.75 2.65
N GLY A 79 -18.59 7.49 3.08
CA GLY A 79 -19.54 6.47 2.68
C GLY A 79 -19.47 6.15 1.18
N ASP A 80 -18.29 6.30 0.58
CA ASP A 80 -18.03 6.08 -0.86
C ASP A 80 -16.81 5.18 -1.04
N TYR A 81 -17.05 3.95 -1.50
CA TYR A 81 -16.05 2.93 -1.72
C TYR A 81 -15.77 2.65 -3.20
N SER A 82 -16.35 3.45 -4.10
CA SER A 82 -16.32 3.23 -5.56
C SER A 82 -14.90 3.19 -6.15
N THR A 83 -13.93 3.83 -5.51
CA THR A 83 -12.53 3.84 -5.97
C THR A 83 -11.62 2.89 -5.21
N VAL A 84 -12.09 2.24 -4.15
CA VAL A 84 -11.26 1.34 -3.31
C VAL A 84 -10.73 0.16 -4.13
N GLY A 85 -11.57 -0.43 -4.99
CA GLY A 85 -11.15 -1.51 -5.87
C GLY A 85 -10.09 -1.09 -6.90
N ILE A 86 -10.18 0.15 -7.41
CA ILE A 86 -9.17 0.70 -8.32
C ILE A 86 -7.82 0.81 -7.61
N ASP A 87 -7.82 1.35 -6.38
CA ASP A 87 -6.58 1.48 -5.60
C ASP A 87 -5.98 0.11 -5.29
N CYS A 88 -6.82 -0.87 -4.92
CA CYS A 88 -6.38 -2.23 -4.64
C CYS A 88 -5.65 -2.85 -5.83
N ILE A 89 -6.21 -2.74 -7.04
CA ILE A 89 -5.54 -3.17 -8.27
C ILE A 89 -4.24 -2.39 -8.48
N ALA A 90 -4.27 -1.06 -8.35
CA ALA A 90 -3.13 -0.19 -8.63
C ALA A 90 -1.93 -0.47 -7.71
N MET A 91 -2.16 -0.66 -6.40
CA MET A 91 -1.10 -0.97 -5.44
C MET A 91 -0.33 -2.23 -5.86
N ASN A 92 -1.05 -3.30 -6.13
CA ASN A 92 -0.45 -4.59 -6.51
C ASN A 92 0.15 -4.58 -7.93
N ALA A 93 -0.54 -3.98 -8.90
CA ALA A 93 -0.07 -3.91 -10.27
C ALA A 93 1.21 -3.06 -10.40
N ASN A 94 1.32 -1.96 -9.65
CA ASN A 94 2.48 -1.09 -9.68
C ASN A 94 3.74 -1.77 -9.13
N ASP A 95 3.63 -2.63 -8.14
CA ASP A 95 4.76 -3.40 -7.63
C ASP A 95 5.34 -4.34 -8.70
N LEU A 96 4.48 -5.00 -9.46
CA LEU A 96 4.91 -5.82 -10.59
C LEU A 96 5.54 -4.96 -11.69
N VAL A 97 4.94 -3.80 -12.00
CA VAL A 97 5.48 -2.86 -13.00
C VAL A 97 6.83 -2.29 -12.55
N ALA A 98 6.99 -1.95 -11.27
CA ALA A 98 8.26 -1.50 -10.71
C ALA A 98 9.35 -2.57 -10.81
N ALA A 99 8.99 -3.85 -10.72
CA ALA A 99 9.86 -4.99 -10.96
C ALA A 99 10.09 -5.29 -12.47
N GLY A 100 9.54 -4.49 -13.38
CA GLY A 100 9.64 -4.69 -14.83
C GLY A 100 8.75 -5.81 -15.36
N VAL A 101 7.74 -6.24 -14.61
CA VAL A 101 6.84 -7.34 -14.96
C VAL A 101 5.46 -6.80 -15.32
N ARG A 102 4.89 -7.30 -16.41
CA ARG A 102 3.51 -6.99 -16.77
C ARG A 102 2.55 -7.81 -15.92
N PRO A 103 1.63 -7.18 -15.16
CA PRO A 103 0.57 -7.90 -14.45
C PRO A 103 -0.38 -8.57 -15.47
N VAL A 104 -0.86 -9.77 -15.16
CA VAL A 104 -1.74 -10.53 -16.07
C VAL A 104 -3.00 -11.06 -15.37
N ALA A 105 -2.94 -11.26 -14.06
CA ALA A 105 -4.06 -11.79 -13.28
C ALA A 105 -4.06 -11.21 -11.87
N PHE A 106 -5.24 -11.16 -11.25
CA PHE A 106 -5.44 -10.70 -9.89
C PHE A 106 -6.43 -11.59 -9.14
N VAL A 107 -6.17 -11.79 -7.86
CA VAL A 107 -7.10 -12.36 -6.90
C VAL A 107 -7.21 -11.41 -5.70
N ASP A 108 -8.41 -11.20 -5.18
CA ASP A 108 -8.64 -10.36 -4.01
C ASP A 108 -8.93 -11.17 -2.75
N TYR A 109 -8.73 -10.54 -1.61
CA TYR A 109 -9.20 -11.01 -0.32
C TYR A 109 -9.88 -9.85 0.40
N LEU A 110 -11.20 -9.94 0.54
CA LEU A 110 -12.00 -8.93 1.23
C LEU A 110 -12.43 -9.46 2.59
N ALA A 111 -12.02 -8.80 3.67
CA ALA A 111 -12.44 -9.11 5.02
C ALA A 111 -13.36 -8.00 5.55
N VAL A 112 -14.53 -8.39 6.03
CA VAL A 112 -15.55 -7.47 6.53
C VAL A 112 -16.09 -7.96 7.88
N ASP A 113 -16.60 -7.06 8.70
CA ASP A 113 -17.31 -7.39 9.94
C ASP A 113 -18.74 -7.83 9.66
N GLU A 114 -19.43 -7.15 8.76
CA GLU A 114 -20.80 -7.46 8.35
C GLU A 114 -20.93 -7.48 6.81
N PRO A 115 -21.79 -8.35 6.26
CA PRO A 115 -22.04 -8.35 4.84
C PRO A 115 -22.90 -7.12 4.46
N ASP A 116 -22.42 -6.34 3.51
CA ASP A 116 -23.12 -5.18 2.93
C ASP A 116 -23.10 -5.27 1.40
N GLU A 117 -24.27 -5.39 0.78
CA GLU A 117 -24.40 -5.54 -0.67
C GLU A 117 -23.95 -4.28 -1.43
N THR A 118 -24.27 -3.09 -0.92
CA THR A 118 -23.91 -1.81 -1.56
C THR A 118 -22.41 -1.58 -1.53
N PHE A 119 -21.80 -1.86 -0.37
CA PHE A 119 -20.33 -1.82 -0.22
C PHE A 119 -19.64 -2.80 -1.17
N ALA A 120 -20.10 -4.06 -1.19
CA ALA A 120 -19.53 -5.10 -2.05
C ALA A 120 -19.68 -4.76 -3.55
N GLU A 121 -20.83 -4.19 -3.96
CA GLU A 121 -21.05 -3.73 -5.34
C GLU A 121 -20.08 -2.62 -5.73
N GLN A 122 -19.91 -1.58 -4.89
CA GLN A 122 -18.97 -0.48 -5.14
C GLN A 122 -17.52 -0.97 -5.25
N VAL A 123 -17.08 -1.82 -4.33
CA VAL A 123 -15.73 -2.39 -4.36
C VAL A 123 -15.53 -3.24 -5.63
N GLY A 124 -16.52 -4.09 -5.97
CA GLY A 124 -16.47 -4.95 -7.15
C GLY A 124 -16.41 -4.15 -8.46
N GLU A 125 -17.19 -3.06 -8.57
CA GLU A 125 -17.13 -2.15 -9.72
C GLU A 125 -15.74 -1.48 -9.84
N GLY A 126 -15.18 -1.05 -8.71
CA GLY A 126 -13.84 -0.50 -8.65
C GLY A 126 -12.77 -1.51 -9.06
N LEU A 127 -12.83 -2.75 -8.57
CA LEU A 127 -11.91 -3.84 -8.97
C LEU A 127 -11.99 -4.09 -10.48
N ARG A 128 -13.20 -4.16 -11.03
CA ARG A 128 -13.37 -4.35 -12.49
C ARG A 128 -12.79 -3.19 -13.28
N ALA A 129 -13.06 -1.95 -12.88
CA ALA A 129 -12.54 -0.78 -13.56
C ALA A 129 -11.00 -0.72 -13.52
N GLY A 130 -10.39 -0.98 -12.36
CA GLY A 130 -8.94 -1.04 -12.20
C GLY A 130 -8.30 -2.16 -13.02
N ALA A 131 -8.93 -3.35 -13.07
CA ALA A 131 -8.46 -4.47 -13.86
C ALA A 131 -8.50 -4.17 -15.37
N ASP A 132 -9.58 -3.55 -15.85
CA ASP A 132 -9.73 -3.12 -17.24
C ASP A 132 -8.63 -2.10 -17.62
N GLU A 133 -8.36 -1.12 -16.75
CA GLU A 133 -7.33 -0.11 -16.96
C GLU A 133 -5.91 -0.71 -16.95
N ALA A 134 -5.61 -1.60 -16.01
CA ALA A 134 -4.32 -2.30 -15.92
C ALA A 134 -4.14 -3.38 -16.99
N GLY A 135 -5.20 -3.79 -17.67
CA GLY A 135 -5.17 -4.84 -18.69
C GLY A 135 -4.86 -6.22 -18.12
N LEU A 136 -5.39 -6.51 -16.92
CA LEU A 136 -5.26 -7.79 -16.22
C LEU A 136 -6.64 -8.46 -16.01
N GLU A 137 -6.66 -9.75 -15.68
CA GLU A 137 -7.88 -10.50 -15.44
C GLU A 137 -8.11 -10.74 -13.95
N LEU A 138 -9.33 -10.49 -13.49
CA LEU A 138 -9.79 -10.95 -12.17
C LEU A 138 -10.13 -12.43 -12.27
N VAL A 139 -9.32 -13.29 -11.65
CA VAL A 139 -9.43 -14.76 -11.79
C VAL A 139 -10.03 -15.44 -10.56
N GLY A 140 -10.31 -14.68 -9.51
CA GLY A 140 -10.97 -15.17 -8.30
C GLY A 140 -10.75 -14.23 -7.13
N GLY A 141 -11.16 -14.69 -5.95
CA GLY A 141 -11.03 -13.96 -4.71
C GLY A 141 -11.82 -14.64 -3.60
N GLU A 142 -11.79 -14.04 -2.42
CA GLU A 142 -12.58 -14.50 -1.27
C GLU A 142 -13.15 -13.30 -0.50
N THR A 143 -14.38 -13.44 -0.03
CA THR A 143 -14.98 -12.52 0.93
C THR A 143 -15.17 -13.25 2.26
N ALA A 144 -14.47 -12.81 3.30
CA ALA A 144 -14.57 -13.37 4.64
C ALA A 144 -15.36 -12.44 5.55
N VAL A 145 -16.39 -12.96 6.21
CA VAL A 145 -17.15 -12.23 7.23
C VAL A 145 -16.60 -12.62 8.61
N MET A 146 -15.97 -11.68 9.30
CA MET A 146 -15.22 -11.93 10.54
C MET A 146 -15.53 -10.87 11.62
N PRO A 147 -16.75 -10.83 12.18
CA PRO A 147 -17.21 -9.74 13.06
C PRO A 147 -16.36 -9.59 14.35
N GLU A 148 -15.76 -10.67 14.85
CA GLU A 148 -14.95 -10.64 16.06
C GLU A 148 -13.48 -10.24 15.80
N VAL A 149 -13.06 -10.30 14.53
CA VAL A 149 -11.67 -10.06 14.11
C VAL A 149 -11.55 -8.69 13.46
N ILE A 150 -12.43 -8.41 12.50
CA ILE A 150 -12.55 -7.10 11.85
C ILE A 150 -13.55 -6.29 12.68
N ARG A 151 -13.06 -5.34 13.41
CA ARG A 151 -13.89 -4.28 13.99
C ARG A 151 -13.90 -3.18 12.96
N GLY A 152 -15.09 -2.79 12.51
CA GLY A 152 -15.24 -1.80 11.47
C GLY A 152 -14.20 -0.69 11.54
N LEU A 153 -13.83 -0.13 10.44
CA LEU A 153 -12.79 0.92 10.35
C LEU A 153 -13.09 2.13 11.25
N ALA A 154 -14.32 2.30 11.68
CA ALA A 154 -14.77 3.19 12.73
C ALA A 154 -14.98 2.41 14.03
N ALA A 155 -13.95 2.21 14.77
CA ALA A 155 -14.13 2.01 16.19
C ALA A 155 -14.15 3.39 16.85
N ASP A 156 -15.36 3.82 17.32
CA ASP A 156 -15.68 4.94 18.22
C ASP A 156 -14.84 6.23 18.13
#